data_16b42012dc79a2ea5054b8130b0ac7cc
#
_entry.id   16b42012dc79a2ea5054b8130b0ac7cc
#
_cell.length_a   1.000
_cell.length_b   1.000
_cell.length_c   1.000
_cell.angle_alpha   90.00
_cell.angle_beta   90.00
_cell.angle_gamma   90.00
#
_symmetry.space_group_name_H-M   'P 1'
#
loop_
_entity.id
_entity.type
_entity.pdbx_description
1 polymer ?
#
loop_
_entity_poly.entity_id
_entity_poly.type
_entity_poly.pdbx_seq_one_letter_code
_entity_poly.pdbx_strand_id
1 'polypeptide(L)'
;LFELTKKDVEYFDVVVDAFRPPVGQEELHQTSLKHLTNILRGTDTRLFVVGGASSLFIDEDHRMIDLSDPNAVYYPTAYNMYQAFLDLKAAQGVNWTYLSPAANFVPDGQRTGHYQVSDDHLQKNAQGQSEISMADYAIAVIDEIIEPRHLNQHFSVYS
;
A
#
# COMPACT_ATOMS: atom_id res chain seq x y z
N LEU A 1 2.59 14.43 10.47
CA LEU A 1 3.46 13.38 9.92
C LEU A 1 4.87 13.94 9.69
N PHE A 2 5.05 15.07 9.00
CA PHE A 2 6.36 15.61 8.60
C PHE A 2 7.23 16.12 9.77
N GLU A 3 6.66 16.29 10.96
CA GLU A 3 7.38 16.65 12.18
C GLU A 3 7.91 15.41 12.94
N LEU A 4 7.49 14.21 12.55
CA LEU A 4 7.99 12.97 13.15
C LEU A 4 9.49 12.83 12.92
N THR A 5 10.18 12.41 13.97
CA THR A 5 11.61 12.11 13.96
C THR A 5 11.84 10.60 14.20
N LYS A 6 13.06 10.15 13.97
CA LYS A 6 13.46 8.77 14.29
C LYS A 6 13.09 8.39 15.74
N LYS A 7 13.32 9.31 16.70
CA LYS A 7 13.02 9.08 18.12
C LYS A 7 11.55 8.83 18.43
N ASP A 8 10.65 9.35 17.59
CA ASP A 8 9.21 9.19 17.79
C ASP A 8 8.72 7.80 17.31
N VAL A 9 9.46 7.15 16.42
CA VAL A 9 9.02 5.94 15.73
C VAL A 9 9.88 4.70 16.00
N GLU A 10 11.14 4.84 16.41
CA GLU A 10 12.10 3.73 16.55
C GLU A 10 11.79 2.70 17.66
N TYR A 11 10.84 3.02 18.55
CA TYR A 11 10.42 2.13 19.64
C TYR A 11 9.24 1.23 19.29
N PHE A 12 8.65 1.40 18.10
CA PHE A 12 7.57 0.56 17.63
C PHE A 12 8.10 -0.59 16.79
N ASP A 13 7.47 -1.75 16.89
CA ASP A 13 7.78 -2.89 16.01
C ASP A 13 7.36 -2.60 14.57
N VAL A 14 6.22 -1.89 14.40
CA VAL A 14 5.65 -1.55 13.10
C VAL A 14 5.08 -0.13 13.13
N VAL A 15 5.36 0.63 12.09
CA VAL A 15 4.69 1.90 11.77
C VAL A 15 3.84 1.69 10.53
N VAL A 16 2.53 1.94 10.64
CA VAL A 16 1.59 1.82 9.52
C VAL A 16 1.39 3.18 8.86
N ASP A 17 1.73 3.27 7.59
CA ASP A 17 1.43 4.42 6.74
C ASP A 17 0.09 4.21 6.02
N ALA A 18 -0.95 4.86 6.52
CA ALA A 18 -2.27 4.94 5.89
C ALA A 18 -2.63 6.42 5.59
N PHE A 19 -1.61 7.24 5.34
CA PHE A 19 -1.79 8.66 5.08
C PHE A 19 -2.46 8.89 3.73
N ARG A 20 -3.49 9.75 3.74
CA ARG A 20 -4.16 10.22 2.53
C ARG A 20 -4.03 11.74 2.45
N PRO A 21 -3.34 12.29 1.44
CA PRO A 21 -3.27 13.72 1.22
C PRO A 21 -4.64 14.36 0.95
N PRO A 22 -4.80 15.66 1.25
CA PRO A 22 -5.92 16.43 0.73
C PRO A 22 -5.92 16.45 -0.79
N VAL A 23 -7.12 16.56 -1.37
CA VAL A 23 -7.28 16.73 -2.83
C VAL A 23 -6.51 17.96 -3.31
N GLY A 24 -5.76 17.81 -4.40
CA GLY A 24 -4.88 18.83 -4.96
C GLY A 24 -3.48 18.88 -4.34
N GLN A 25 -3.16 17.94 -3.44
CA GLN A 25 -1.83 17.79 -2.81
C GLN A 25 -1.35 16.33 -2.90
N GLU A 26 -1.68 15.65 -3.98
CA GLU A 26 -1.42 14.21 -4.14
C GLU A 26 0.08 13.87 -4.15
N GLU A 27 0.95 14.84 -4.49
CA GLU A 27 2.40 14.71 -4.38
C GLU A 27 2.89 14.44 -2.94
N LEU A 28 2.07 14.75 -1.95
CA LEU A 28 2.37 14.42 -0.56
C LEU A 28 2.44 12.90 -0.30
N HIS A 29 1.88 12.05 -1.16
CA HIS A 29 2.12 10.61 -1.10
C HIS A 29 3.60 10.28 -1.23
N GLN A 30 4.30 10.92 -2.17
CA GLN A 30 5.73 10.69 -2.38
C GLN A 30 6.56 11.25 -1.23
N THR A 31 6.30 12.50 -0.84
CA THR A 31 7.11 13.19 0.17
C THR A 31 6.89 12.60 1.58
N SER A 32 5.67 12.19 1.93
CA SER A 32 5.38 11.57 3.22
C SER A 32 6.04 10.19 3.34
N LEU A 33 5.90 9.34 2.33
CA LEU A 33 6.51 8.00 2.36
C LEU A 33 8.04 8.09 2.36
N LYS A 34 8.61 9.02 1.60
CA LYS A 34 10.05 9.31 1.62
C LYS A 34 10.52 9.78 3.01
N HIS A 35 9.74 10.62 3.68
CA HIS A 35 10.04 11.06 5.04
C HIS A 35 10.07 9.88 6.01
N LEU A 36 9.02 9.05 6.03
CA LEU A 36 8.96 7.85 6.88
C LEU A 36 10.11 6.90 6.59
N THR A 37 10.40 6.64 5.32
CA THR A 37 11.53 5.79 4.90
C THR A 37 12.85 6.33 5.45
N ASN A 38 13.07 7.65 5.43
CA ASN A 38 14.30 8.26 5.91
C ASN A 38 14.46 8.16 7.43
N ILE A 39 13.41 8.44 8.21
CA ILE A 39 13.48 8.37 9.68
C ILE A 39 13.54 6.94 10.20
N LEU A 40 13.02 5.95 9.45
CA LEU A 40 13.08 4.54 9.82
C LEU A 40 14.36 3.84 9.33
N ARG A 41 15.17 4.50 8.52
CA ARG A 41 16.43 3.91 8.02
C ARG A 41 17.37 3.54 9.16
N GLY A 42 17.84 2.28 9.14
CA GLY A 42 18.74 1.74 10.16
C GLY A 42 18.07 1.53 11.52
N THR A 43 16.74 1.37 11.54
CA THR A 43 15.98 0.87 12.69
C THR A 43 15.50 -0.55 12.42
N ASP A 44 15.08 -1.25 13.47
CA ASP A 44 14.41 -2.56 13.34
C ASP A 44 12.89 -2.41 13.07
N THR A 45 12.35 -1.19 13.19
CA THR A 45 10.94 -0.88 12.97
C THR A 45 10.56 -1.12 11.50
N ARG A 46 9.51 -1.89 11.28
CA ARG A 46 8.99 -2.15 9.93
C ARG A 46 8.01 -1.06 9.50
N LEU A 47 8.19 -0.54 8.30
CA LEU A 47 7.24 0.36 7.66
C LEU A 47 6.20 -0.47 6.89
N PHE A 48 4.96 -0.47 7.38
CA PHE A 48 3.85 -1.11 6.69
C PHE A 48 3.05 -0.06 5.92
N VAL A 49 2.98 -0.20 4.60
CA VAL A 49 2.33 0.79 3.73
C VAL A 49 0.99 0.27 3.23
N VAL A 50 -0.07 1.02 3.49
CA VAL A 50 -1.38 0.84 2.86
C VAL A 50 -1.27 1.35 1.43
N GLY A 51 -1.11 0.41 0.51
CA GLY A 51 -0.83 0.69 -0.89
C GLY A 51 -2.07 0.95 -1.73
N GLY A 52 -1.86 1.04 -3.04
CA GLY A 52 -2.91 1.21 -4.04
C GLY A 52 -2.87 0.11 -5.10
N ALA A 53 -4.02 -0.19 -5.72
CA ALA A 53 -4.12 -1.19 -6.78
C ALA A 53 -3.35 -0.81 -8.06
N SER A 54 -3.08 0.48 -8.26
CA SER A 54 -2.35 1.00 -9.43
C SER A 54 -0.96 0.39 -9.64
N SER A 55 -0.35 -0.12 -8.56
CA SER A 55 0.96 -0.79 -8.58
C SER A 55 0.89 -2.27 -8.97
N LEU A 56 -0.30 -2.87 -9.06
CA LEU A 56 -0.48 -4.28 -9.40
C LEU A 56 -0.33 -4.52 -10.91
N PHE A 57 0.30 -5.62 -11.28
CA PHE A 57 0.31 -6.12 -12.64
C PHE A 57 -1.07 -6.62 -13.05
N ILE A 58 -1.48 -6.29 -14.25
CA ILE A 58 -2.73 -6.78 -14.87
C ILE A 58 -2.45 -7.82 -15.95
N ASP A 59 -1.23 -7.84 -16.46
CA ASP A 59 -0.64 -8.84 -17.35
C ASP A 59 0.88 -8.90 -17.11
N GLU A 60 1.62 -9.62 -17.97
CA GLU A 60 3.07 -9.82 -17.83
C GLU A 60 3.89 -8.53 -17.94
N ASP A 61 3.38 -7.51 -18.68
CA ASP A 61 4.14 -6.32 -19.05
C ASP A 61 3.59 -5.03 -18.44
N HIS A 62 2.29 -5.00 -18.06
CA HIS A 62 1.61 -3.77 -17.66
C HIS A 62 1.08 -3.81 -16.24
N ARG A 63 1.29 -2.71 -15.54
CA ARG A 63 0.61 -2.43 -14.28
C ARG A 63 -0.71 -1.69 -14.54
N MET A 64 -1.59 -1.71 -13.59
CA MET A 64 -2.89 -1.03 -13.70
C MET A 64 -2.73 0.47 -14.01
N ILE A 65 -1.68 1.13 -13.49
CA ILE A 65 -1.39 2.54 -13.77
C ILE A 65 -1.08 2.80 -15.24
N ASP A 66 -0.43 1.87 -15.93
CA ASP A 66 0.02 2.04 -17.31
C ASP A 66 -1.15 2.14 -18.30
N LEU A 67 -2.30 1.54 -17.94
CA LEU A 67 -3.54 1.58 -18.73
C LEU A 67 -4.61 2.51 -18.14
N SER A 68 -4.27 3.27 -17.10
CA SER A 68 -5.18 4.24 -16.48
C SER A 68 -5.29 5.51 -17.32
N ASP A 69 -6.51 6.08 -17.42
CA ASP A 69 -6.72 7.36 -18.09
C ASP A 69 -6.09 8.50 -17.27
N PRO A 70 -5.10 9.25 -17.82
CA PRO A 70 -4.48 10.36 -17.10
C PRO A 70 -5.45 11.50 -16.75
N ASN A 71 -6.63 11.56 -17.38
CA ASN A 71 -7.66 12.56 -17.10
C ASN A 71 -8.67 12.10 -16.03
N ALA A 72 -8.57 10.86 -15.57
CA ALA A 72 -9.45 10.35 -14.53
C ALA A 72 -9.19 11.04 -13.18
N VAL A 73 -10.25 11.33 -12.44
CA VAL A 73 -10.19 12.03 -11.14
C VAL A 73 -9.26 11.31 -10.14
N TYR A 74 -9.19 9.99 -10.20
CA TYR A 74 -8.32 9.19 -9.32
C TYR A 74 -6.86 9.16 -9.74
N TYR A 75 -6.54 9.52 -11.00
CA TYR A 75 -5.20 9.33 -11.57
C TYR A 75 -4.08 10.04 -10.81
N PRO A 76 -4.24 11.31 -10.36
CA PRO A 76 -3.17 11.97 -9.60
C PRO A 76 -2.79 11.20 -8.32
N THR A 77 -3.78 10.69 -7.59
CA THR A 77 -3.56 9.84 -6.41
C THR A 77 -2.86 8.53 -6.79
N ALA A 78 -3.40 7.82 -7.78
CA ALA A 78 -2.85 6.54 -8.25
C ALA A 78 -1.41 6.67 -8.72
N TYR A 79 -1.11 7.70 -9.49
CA TYR A 79 0.23 8.00 -10.00
C TYR A 79 1.23 8.30 -8.87
N ASN A 80 0.86 9.21 -7.96
CA ASN A 80 1.76 9.59 -6.86
C ASN A 80 2.00 8.45 -5.87
N MET A 81 0.99 7.62 -5.59
CA MET A 81 1.17 6.40 -4.80
C MET A 81 2.10 5.40 -5.50
N TYR A 82 1.97 5.25 -6.81
CA TYR A 82 2.85 4.37 -7.57
C TYR A 82 4.30 4.87 -7.59
N GLN A 83 4.53 6.17 -7.77
CA GLN A 83 5.89 6.75 -7.69
C GLN A 83 6.49 6.57 -6.29
N ALA A 84 5.71 6.80 -5.24
CA ALA A 84 6.13 6.56 -3.86
C ALA A 84 6.51 5.08 -3.61
N PHE A 85 5.76 4.15 -4.19
CA PHE A 85 6.08 2.72 -4.14
C PHE A 85 7.41 2.39 -4.84
N LEU A 86 7.68 2.97 -6.01
CA LEU A 86 8.96 2.76 -6.70
C LEU A 86 10.14 3.26 -5.88
N ASP A 87 10.01 4.43 -5.25
CA ASP A 87 11.02 4.99 -4.37
C ASP A 87 11.25 4.09 -3.13
N LEU A 88 10.18 3.57 -2.53
CA LEU A 88 10.28 2.63 -1.41
C LEU A 88 10.99 1.34 -1.81
N LYS A 89 10.63 0.78 -2.97
CA LYS A 89 11.26 -0.44 -3.50
C LYS A 89 12.75 -0.29 -3.75
N ALA A 90 13.19 0.90 -4.14
CA ALA A 90 14.59 1.24 -4.36
C ALA A 90 15.35 1.60 -3.05
N ALA A 91 14.63 1.84 -1.95
CA ALA A 91 15.23 2.27 -0.70
C ALA A 91 16.08 1.18 -0.05
N GLN A 92 17.18 1.60 0.58
CA GLN A 92 18.09 0.72 1.30
C GLN A 92 18.03 0.99 2.81
N GLY A 93 18.20 -0.04 3.61
CA GLY A 93 18.32 0.08 5.06
C GLY A 93 17.01 0.39 5.78
N VAL A 94 15.88 0.09 5.19
CA VAL A 94 14.55 0.16 5.80
C VAL A 94 13.84 -1.19 5.60
N ASN A 95 13.19 -1.68 6.65
CA ASN A 95 12.32 -2.85 6.58
C ASN A 95 10.91 -2.37 6.19
N TRP A 96 10.33 -2.97 5.16
CA TRP A 96 9.02 -2.53 4.68
C TRP A 96 8.13 -3.69 4.24
N THR A 97 6.84 -3.42 4.21
CA THR A 97 5.81 -4.25 3.57
C THR A 97 4.85 -3.32 2.85
N TYR A 98 4.53 -3.59 1.60
CA TYR A 98 3.56 -2.81 0.81
C TYR A 98 2.38 -3.70 0.44
N LEU A 99 1.19 -3.39 0.96
CA LEU A 99 -0.02 -4.15 0.70
C LEU A 99 -0.95 -3.36 -0.22
N SER A 100 -1.20 -3.90 -1.41
CA SER A 100 -2.19 -3.34 -2.33
C SER A 100 -3.58 -3.96 -2.10
N PRO A 101 -4.64 -3.15 -2.05
CA PRO A 101 -6.00 -3.66 -2.13
C PRO A 101 -6.31 -4.14 -3.56
N ALA A 102 -7.43 -4.82 -3.72
CA ALA A 102 -8.06 -5.05 -5.02
C ALA A 102 -8.45 -3.73 -5.70
N ALA A 103 -8.79 -3.77 -7.01
CA ALA A 103 -9.10 -2.58 -7.80
C ALA A 103 -10.28 -1.77 -7.22
N ASN A 104 -11.29 -2.45 -6.73
CA ASN A 104 -12.41 -1.85 -6.00
C ASN A 104 -12.20 -1.99 -4.49
N PHE A 105 -11.78 -0.90 -3.86
CA PHE A 105 -11.52 -0.83 -2.42
C PHE A 105 -12.73 -0.17 -1.73
N VAL A 106 -13.63 -1.00 -1.17
CA VAL A 106 -14.98 -0.61 -0.74
C VAL A 106 -15.00 -0.07 0.68
N PRO A 107 -15.21 1.26 0.90
CA PRO A 107 -15.16 1.86 2.24
C PRO A 107 -16.20 1.29 3.21
N ASP A 108 -17.45 1.19 2.76
CA ASP A 108 -18.58 0.72 3.56
C ASP A 108 -18.93 -0.75 3.26
N GLY A 109 -17.96 -1.51 2.74
CA GLY A 109 -18.13 -2.93 2.46
C GLY A 109 -18.29 -3.77 3.73
N GLN A 110 -19.04 -4.86 3.62
CA GLN A 110 -19.27 -5.77 4.73
C GLN A 110 -17.94 -6.38 5.22
N ARG A 111 -17.77 -6.47 6.54
CA ARG A 111 -16.72 -7.27 7.15
C ARG A 111 -17.14 -8.74 7.13
N THR A 112 -16.54 -9.49 6.22
CA THR A 112 -16.82 -10.93 6.07
C THR A 112 -15.90 -11.79 6.94
N GLY A 113 -14.71 -11.28 7.27
CA GLY A 113 -13.66 -12.01 7.95
C GLY A 113 -12.84 -12.89 7.01
N HIS A 114 -13.09 -12.81 5.69
CA HIS A 114 -12.42 -13.64 4.69
C HIS A 114 -11.78 -12.79 3.61
N TYR A 115 -10.55 -13.11 3.26
CA TYR A 115 -9.81 -12.54 2.14
C TYR A 115 -8.86 -13.58 1.55
N GLN A 116 -8.40 -13.33 0.36
CA GLN A 116 -7.37 -14.13 -0.31
C GLN A 116 -6.12 -13.28 -0.52
N VAL A 117 -4.97 -13.91 -0.37
CA VAL A 117 -3.66 -13.28 -0.58
C VAL A 117 -3.16 -13.64 -1.98
N SER A 118 -2.60 -12.67 -2.67
CA SER A 118 -1.89 -12.84 -3.93
C SER A 118 -0.55 -12.10 -3.88
N ASP A 119 0.26 -12.35 -4.89
CA ASP A 119 1.47 -11.58 -5.16
C ASP A 119 1.15 -10.15 -5.64
N ASP A 120 2.00 -9.57 -6.46
CA ASP A 120 1.83 -8.22 -7.03
C ASP A 120 0.96 -8.18 -8.31
N HIS A 121 0.13 -9.22 -8.56
CA HIS A 121 -0.81 -9.27 -9.66
C HIS A 121 -2.25 -9.03 -9.20
N LEU A 122 -2.99 -8.26 -10.02
CA LEU A 122 -4.41 -8.01 -9.80
C LEU A 122 -5.21 -9.31 -9.94
N GLN A 123 -5.94 -9.67 -8.91
CA GLN A 123 -6.78 -10.84 -8.90
C GLN A 123 -8.27 -10.49 -8.98
N LYS A 124 -9.05 -11.47 -9.41
CA LYS A 124 -10.52 -11.39 -9.45
C LYS A 124 -11.11 -12.57 -8.70
N ASN A 125 -12.21 -12.32 -8.03
CA ASN A 125 -13.00 -13.37 -7.36
C ASN A 125 -13.78 -14.24 -8.38
N ALA A 126 -14.51 -15.23 -7.87
CA ALA A 126 -15.31 -16.16 -8.71
C ALA A 126 -16.40 -15.45 -9.54
N GLN A 127 -16.79 -14.24 -9.17
CA GLN A 127 -17.73 -13.39 -9.89
C GLN A 127 -17.06 -12.50 -10.95
N GLY A 128 -15.74 -12.62 -11.10
CA GLY A 128 -14.95 -11.83 -12.04
C GLY A 128 -14.66 -10.40 -11.58
N GLN A 129 -14.87 -10.09 -10.29
CA GLN A 129 -14.67 -8.79 -9.70
C GLN A 129 -13.35 -8.74 -8.93
N SER A 130 -12.61 -7.66 -9.06
CA SER A 130 -11.45 -7.37 -8.22
C SER A 130 -11.89 -6.39 -7.13
N GLU A 131 -12.23 -6.91 -5.96
CA GLU A 131 -12.72 -6.08 -4.86
C GLU A 131 -12.29 -6.60 -3.48
N ILE A 132 -12.30 -5.72 -2.51
CA ILE A 132 -12.17 -6.02 -1.10
C ILE A 132 -12.81 -4.90 -0.27
N SER A 133 -13.49 -5.25 0.84
CA SER A 133 -13.93 -4.24 1.81
C SER A 133 -12.73 -3.67 2.59
N MET A 134 -12.80 -2.40 2.98
CA MET A 134 -11.78 -1.83 3.86
C MET A 134 -11.70 -2.57 5.20
N ALA A 135 -12.81 -3.15 5.66
CA ALA A 135 -12.87 -3.93 6.89
C ALA A 135 -12.10 -5.25 6.78
N ASP A 136 -12.21 -6.00 5.67
CA ASP A 136 -11.46 -7.23 5.46
C ASP A 136 -9.98 -6.94 5.12
N TYR A 137 -9.71 -5.86 4.40
CA TYR A 137 -8.35 -5.38 4.19
C TYR A 137 -7.65 -5.07 5.52
N ALA A 138 -8.34 -4.44 6.47
CA ALA A 138 -7.78 -4.15 7.79
C ALA A 138 -7.44 -5.44 8.56
N ILE A 139 -8.22 -6.53 8.39
CA ILE A 139 -7.87 -7.84 8.95
C ILE A 139 -6.55 -8.32 8.35
N ALA A 140 -6.41 -8.26 7.01
CA ALA A 140 -5.18 -8.68 6.34
C ALA A 140 -3.94 -7.88 6.81
N VAL A 141 -4.09 -6.57 7.06
CA VAL A 141 -3.03 -5.73 7.65
C VAL A 141 -2.61 -6.25 9.02
N ILE A 142 -3.58 -6.53 9.90
CA ILE A 142 -3.29 -7.01 11.26
C ILE A 142 -2.66 -8.39 11.22
N ASP A 143 -3.17 -9.31 10.39
CA ASP A 143 -2.62 -10.65 10.25
C ASP A 143 -1.15 -10.62 9.79
N GLU A 144 -0.82 -9.77 8.81
CA GLU A 144 0.56 -9.60 8.33
C GLU A 144 1.46 -8.90 9.36
N ILE A 145 0.91 -8.04 10.22
CA ILE A 145 1.66 -7.42 11.32
C ILE A 145 2.03 -8.48 12.37
N ILE A 146 1.09 -9.33 12.74
CA ILE A 146 1.26 -10.36 13.78
C ILE A 146 2.13 -11.51 13.27
N GLU A 147 1.89 -11.96 12.05
CA GLU A 147 2.63 -13.03 11.38
C GLU A 147 3.28 -12.51 10.08
N PRO A 148 4.45 -11.86 10.14
CA PRO A 148 5.08 -11.27 8.96
C PRO A 148 5.54 -12.34 7.98
N ARG A 149 4.96 -12.32 6.78
CA ARG A 149 5.28 -13.24 5.67
C ARG A 149 5.85 -12.51 4.45
N HIS A 150 5.65 -11.19 4.38
CA HIS A 150 6.01 -10.37 3.22
C HIS A 150 6.97 -9.24 3.59
N LEU A 151 8.12 -9.60 4.21
CA LEU A 151 9.18 -8.63 4.55
C LEU A 151 9.92 -8.17 3.30
N ASN A 152 10.02 -6.85 3.11
CA ASN A 152 10.59 -6.20 1.94
C ASN A 152 9.92 -6.67 0.63
N GLN A 153 8.60 -6.87 0.68
CA GLN A 153 7.81 -7.36 -0.43
C GLN A 153 6.54 -6.54 -0.65
N HIS A 154 6.07 -6.60 -1.89
CA HIS A 154 4.77 -6.13 -2.33
C HIS A 154 3.87 -7.35 -2.53
N PHE A 155 2.66 -7.28 -1.97
CA PHE A 155 1.63 -8.29 -2.15
C PHE A 155 0.25 -7.64 -2.18
N SER A 156 -0.77 -8.42 -2.50
CA SER A 156 -2.15 -7.93 -2.61
C SER A 156 -3.15 -8.83 -1.92
N VAL A 157 -4.33 -8.28 -1.66
CA VAL A 157 -5.47 -9.00 -1.09
C VAL A 157 -6.77 -8.65 -1.82
N TYR A 158 -7.67 -9.64 -1.90
CA TYR A 158 -8.99 -9.53 -2.54
C TYR A 158 -10.00 -10.48 -1.88
N SER A 159 -11.28 -10.31 -2.13
CA SER A 159 -12.36 -11.15 -1.59
C SER A 159 -13.46 -11.45 -2.60
#